data_b79582ff2c99d8858d1a09018f241789
#
_entry.id   b79582ff2c99d8858d1a09018f241789
#
_cell.length_a   1.000
_cell.length_b   1.000
_cell.length_c   1.000
_cell.angle_alpha   90.00
_cell.angle_beta   90.00
_cell.angle_gamma   90.00
#
_symmetry.space_group_name_H-M   'P 1'
#
loop_
_entity.id
_entity.type
_entity.pdbx_description
1 polymer ?
#
loop_
_entity_poly.entity_id
_entity_poly.type
_entity_poly.pdbx_seq_one_letter_code
_entity_poly.pdbx_strand_id
1 'polypeptide(L)'
;MNRVGVGLSKETDPDLAIAEVINSAVTEAELPEVNWVLIFFTEEHFIHAGRLHELILEKTQCECITGCSGMGVISTEEEITNGPGLVLMAGYTPGIRPLALAKYQELEYSAGVTQQLSEALNDLAEEQPLFFFFPDVFQHQPHNFINMFNFLDNKTAVFGAGSCNDGSQETSIQFGPDIVTLNGAAGLAFEGVPEFHAGVTQSCATLGEPMFVTEVKDDLILSLDGIPALEVFTEIAKELDFKDMEEATQQLLLSFPLDPEQPVFNGEGALARHVTGIDMATQGITTAEIVHQGGVLSFAYRSPKSAEDDLREMLLRLKNQNSGSPTFGMYFNCASRGEALYGRPNVDTQLIRETLGDFPLIGFFGAYELAQMPQGVQLYTYTGVLVLVYL
;
A
#
# COMPACT_ATOMS: atom_id res chain seq x y z
N MET A 1 -25.58 2.55 15.37
CA MET A 1 -24.96 3.75 14.81
C MET A 1 -23.50 3.39 14.62
N ASN A 2 -23.03 3.31 13.39
CA ASN A 2 -21.62 3.01 13.11
C ASN A 2 -20.77 4.23 13.50
N ARG A 3 -19.70 4.02 14.23
CA ARG A 3 -18.75 5.08 14.60
C ARG A 3 -17.33 4.57 14.46
N VAL A 4 -16.46 5.42 14.00
CA VAL A 4 -15.03 5.16 13.84
C VAL A 4 -14.29 6.42 14.26
N GLY A 5 -13.19 6.27 14.99
CA GLY A 5 -12.31 7.37 15.37
C GLY A 5 -10.84 7.04 15.11
N VAL A 6 -10.03 8.07 14.97
CA VAL A 6 -8.59 7.99 14.72
C VAL A 6 -7.84 8.84 15.72
N GLY A 7 -6.72 8.33 16.21
CA GLY A 7 -5.78 9.07 17.04
C GLY A 7 -4.36 8.91 16.51
N LEU A 8 -3.57 9.97 16.63
CA LEU A 8 -2.16 10.01 16.26
C LEU A 8 -1.33 10.44 17.49
N SER A 9 -0.15 9.84 17.67
CA SER A 9 0.83 10.26 18.66
C SER A 9 2.24 10.31 18.06
N LYS A 10 3.05 11.23 18.60
CA LYS A 10 4.49 11.38 18.32
C LYS A 10 5.35 11.05 19.55
N GLU A 11 4.71 10.55 20.60
CA GLU A 11 5.40 10.14 21.82
C GLU A 11 6.12 8.81 21.62
N THR A 12 7.33 8.71 22.14
CA THR A 12 8.12 7.45 22.12
C THR A 12 7.79 6.54 23.31
N ASP A 13 7.27 7.11 24.40
CA ASP A 13 6.83 6.30 25.55
C ASP A 13 5.52 5.59 25.20
N PRO A 14 5.46 4.25 25.30
CA PRO A 14 4.30 3.48 24.85
C PRO A 14 3.04 3.76 25.67
N ASP A 15 3.15 4.03 26.96
CA ASP A 15 2.01 4.33 27.83
C ASP A 15 1.40 5.70 27.49
N LEU A 16 2.23 6.72 27.19
CA LEU A 16 1.79 8.02 26.75
C LEU A 16 1.21 7.96 25.32
N ALA A 17 1.91 7.32 24.39
CA ALA A 17 1.47 7.18 23.00
C ALA A 17 0.08 6.53 22.91
N ILE A 18 -0.12 5.39 23.61
CA ILE A 18 -1.42 4.71 23.63
C ILE A 18 -2.49 5.55 24.34
N ALA A 19 -2.12 6.30 25.40
CA ALA A 19 -3.11 7.16 26.06
C ALA A 19 -3.62 8.26 25.13
N GLU A 20 -2.74 8.88 24.35
CA GLU A 20 -3.11 9.91 23.37
C GLU A 20 -4.00 9.36 22.26
N VAL A 21 -3.56 8.29 21.58
CA VAL A 21 -4.34 7.74 20.45
C VAL A 21 -5.69 7.16 20.87
N ILE A 22 -5.78 6.53 22.06
CA ILE A 22 -7.05 6.03 22.58
C ILE A 22 -7.97 7.20 22.97
N ASN A 23 -7.43 8.26 23.55
CA ASN A 23 -8.24 9.45 23.86
C ASN A 23 -8.93 9.97 22.59
N SER A 24 -8.17 10.21 21.53
CA SER A 24 -8.73 10.74 20.28
C SER A 24 -9.61 9.73 19.57
N ALA A 25 -9.13 8.48 19.38
CA ALA A 25 -9.86 7.48 18.62
C ALA A 25 -11.15 6.97 19.29
N VAL A 26 -11.20 6.96 20.61
CA VAL A 26 -12.33 6.35 21.36
C VAL A 26 -13.13 7.42 22.11
N THR A 27 -12.46 8.23 22.93
CA THR A 27 -13.14 9.18 23.82
C THR A 27 -13.70 10.37 23.08
N GLU A 28 -12.88 11.07 22.27
CA GLU A 28 -13.31 12.23 21.49
C GLU A 28 -14.28 11.83 20.36
N ALA A 29 -14.09 10.65 19.76
CA ALA A 29 -15.04 10.08 18.79
C ALA A 29 -16.35 9.58 19.42
N GLU A 30 -16.45 9.59 20.78
CA GLU A 30 -17.63 9.14 21.52
C GLU A 30 -18.07 7.70 21.14
N LEU A 31 -17.12 6.77 20.99
CA LEU A 31 -17.43 5.39 20.66
C LEU A 31 -18.13 4.72 21.85
N PRO A 32 -19.33 4.12 21.66
CA PRO A 32 -20.05 3.45 22.72
C PRO A 32 -19.38 2.13 23.14
N GLU A 33 -18.66 1.51 22.22
CA GLU A 33 -17.96 0.24 22.31
C GLU A 33 -16.89 0.22 21.21
N VAL A 34 -15.90 -0.68 21.32
CA VAL A 34 -14.89 -0.94 20.30
C VAL A 34 -14.94 -2.41 19.93
N ASN A 35 -15.18 -2.73 18.66
CA ASN A 35 -15.20 -4.12 18.19
C ASN A 35 -14.10 -4.45 17.18
N TRP A 36 -13.29 -3.47 16.76
CA TRP A 36 -12.03 -3.67 16.04
C TRP A 36 -11.06 -2.50 16.25
N VAL A 37 -9.78 -2.80 16.18
CA VAL A 37 -8.68 -1.83 16.27
C VAL A 37 -7.66 -2.10 15.18
N LEU A 38 -7.24 -1.04 14.51
CA LEU A 38 -6.15 -1.03 13.55
C LEU A 38 -5.05 -0.07 14.04
N ILE A 39 -3.79 -0.54 14.01
CA ILE A 39 -2.65 0.24 14.47
C ILE A 39 -1.52 0.21 13.45
N PHE A 40 -0.92 1.38 13.16
CA PHE A 40 0.33 1.48 12.41
C PHE A 40 1.34 2.33 13.19
N PHE A 41 2.63 2.00 13.05
CA PHE A 41 3.67 2.67 13.81
C PHE A 41 5.04 2.60 13.11
N THR A 42 5.90 3.56 13.45
CA THR A 42 7.28 3.63 12.97
C THR A 42 8.23 2.80 13.85
N GLU A 43 9.46 2.61 13.40
CA GLU A 43 10.43 1.70 14.04
C GLU A 43 10.80 2.08 15.48
N GLU A 44 10.62 3.35 15.88
CA GLU A 44 10.88 3.80 17.24
C GLU A 44 10.03 3.05 18.28
N HIS A 45 8.93 2.45 17.83
CA HIS A 45 8.04 1.65 18.67
C HIS A 45 8.35 0.14 18.66
N PHE A 46 9.29 -0.35 17.87
CA PHE A 46 9.57 -1.79 17.73
C PHE A 46 9.83 -2.49 19.05
N ILE A 47 10.69 -1.92 19.90
CA ILE A 47 11.02 -2.48 21.21
C ILE A 47 9.82 -2.47 22.18
N HIS A 48 8.79 -1.71 21.88
CA HIS A 48 7.59 -1.54 22.69
C HIS A 48 6.36 -2.28 22.12
N ALA A 49 6.47 -2.95 20.98
CA ALA A 49 5.33 -3.54 20.26
C ALA A 49 4.47 -4.46 21.14
N GLY A 50 5.07 -5.34 21.94
CA GLY A 50 4.34 -6.16 22.91
C GLY A 50 3.58 -5.34 23.96
N ARG A 51 4.20 -4.27 24.48
CA ARG A 51 3.56 -3.37 25.45
C ARG A 51 2.40 -2.58 24.82
N LEU A 52 2.56 -2.13 23.58
CA LEU A 52 1.49 -1.45 22.85
C LEU A 52 0.25 -2.35 22.71
N HIS A 53 0.47 -3.63 22.32
CA HIS A 53 -0.62 -4.61 22.21
C HIS A 53 -1.36 -4.83 23.54
N GLU A 54 -0.61 -5.05 24.63
CA GLU A 54 -1.19 -5.18 25.97
C GLU A 54 -2.03 -3.97 26.38
N LEU A 55 -1.51 -2.75 26.16
CA LEU A 55 -2.19 -1.51 26.50
C LEU A 55 -3.47 -1.29 25.68
N ILE A 56 -3.46 -1.63 24.38
CA ILE A 56 -4.66 -1.55 23.54
C ILE A 56 -5.72 -2.49 24.09
N LEU A 57 -5.38 -3.76 24.35
CA LEU A 57 -6.30 -4.75 24.88
C LEU A 57 -6.84 -4.33 26.25
N GLU A 58 -5.98 -3.84 27.15
CA GLU A 58 -6.38 -3.36 28.48
C GLU A 58 -7.40 -2.20 28.40
N LYS A 59 -7.13 -1.21 27.54
CA LYS A 59 -7.93 0.02 27.47
C LYS A 59 -9.21 -0.12 26.64
N THR A 60 -9.20 -0.93 25.58
CA THR A 60 -10.36 -1.07 24.68
C THR A 60 -11.19 -2.31 24.95
N GLN A 61 -10.65 -3.31 25.62
CA GLN A 61 -11.24 -4.65 25.80
C GLN A 61 -11.59 -5.33 24.45
N CYS A 62 -10.95 -4.88 23.37
CA CYS A 62 -11.17 -5.39 22.02
C CYS A 62 -10.14 -6.47 21.69
N GLU A 63 -10.60 -7.65 21.31
CA GLU A 63 -9.73 -8.76 20.88
C GLU A 63 -9.40 -8.71 19.37
N CYS A 64 -10.20 -7.99 18.57
CA CYS A 64 -9.95 -7.83 17.15
C CYS A 64 -8.95 -6.68 16.90
N ILE A 65 -7.68 -6.94 17.16
CA ILE A 65 -6.56 -6.02 16.99
C ILE A 65 -5.72 -6.50 15.81
N THR A 66 -5.36 -5.59 14.90
CA THR A 66 -4.41 -5.86 13.82
C THR A 66 -3.64 -4.62 13.43
N GLY A 67 -2.58 -4.79 12.64
CA GLY A 67 -1.78 -3.70 12.12
C GLY A 67 -0.33 -4.09 11.88
N CYS A 68 0.48 -3.11 11.56
CA CYS A 68 1.88 -3.37 11.25
C CYS A 68 2.78 -2.13 11.41
N SER A 69 4.08 -2.37 11.31
CA SER A 69 5.06 -1.29 11.15
C SER A 69 5.09 -0.77 9.71
N GLY A 70 5.43 0.50 9.56
CA GLY A 70 5.69 1.16 8.29
C GLY A 70 6.86 2.15 8.38
N MET A 71 7.34 2.62 7.24
CA MET A 71 8.36 3.68 7.19
C MET A 71 7.84 5.01 7.75
N GLY A 72 6.53 5.20 7.72
CA GLY A 72 5.82 6.33 8.29
C GLY A 72 4.36 5.99 8.50
N VAL A 73 3.62 6.87 9.14
CA VAL A 73 2.19 6.70 9.43
C VAL A 73 1.36 7.87 8.91
N ILE A 74 0.08 7.61 8.67
CA ILE A 74 -0.87 8.56 8.10
C ILE A 74 -2.11 8.60 8.97
N SER A 75 -2.50 9.80 9.40
CA SER A 75 -3.77 10.06 10.08
C SER A 75 -4.68 10.94 9.23
N THR A 76 -5.83 11.31 9.75
CA THR A 76 -6.76 12.24 9.09
C THR A 76 -6.11 13.56 8.70
N GLU A 77 -5.20 14.09 9.53
CA GLU A 77 -4.66 15.43 9.36
C GLU A 77 -3.17 15.46 9.00
N GLU A 78 -2.44 14.40 9.31
CA GLU A 78 -0.98 14.46 9.31
C GLU A 78 -0.35 13.15 8.79
N GLU A 79 0.77 13.32 8.07
CA GLU A 79 1.68 12.28 7.62
C GLU A 79 2.99 12.41 8.41
N ILE A 80 3.41 11.34 9.09
CA ILE A 80 4.70 11.28 9.78
C ILE A 80 5.61 10.36 9.00
N THR A 81 6.63 10.91 8.35
CA THR A 81 7.64 10.17 7.58
C THR A 81 9.03 10.23 8.22
N ASN A 82 9.18 11.02 9.30
CA ASN A 82 10.44 11.17 10.03
C ASN A 82 10.17 11.19 11.53
N GLY A 83 10.83 10.31 12.27
CA GLY A 83 10.72 10.21 13.73
C GLY A 83 9.50 9.40 14.19
N PRO A 84 9.23 9.41 15.50
CA PRO A 84 8.21 8.54 16.08
C PRO A 84 6.81 8.89 15.61
N GLY A 85 6.09 7.87 15.17
CA GLY A 85 4.70 7.97 14.75
C GLY A 85 3.93 6.71 15.14
N LEU A 86 2.80 6.89 15.80
CA LEU A 86 1.86 5.85 16.11
C LEU A 86 0.45 6.35 15.81
N VAL A 87 -0.26 5.66 14.93
CA VAL A 87 -1.64 5.96 14.58
C VAL A 87 -2.53 4.77 14.90
N LEU A 88 -3.69 5.03 15.49
CA LEU A 88 -4.67 4.00 15.84
C LEU A 88 -6.04 4.42 15.34
N MET A 89 -6.74 3.51 14.69
CA MET A 89 -8.15 3.63 14.36
C MET A 89 -8.93 2.60 15.18
N ALA A 90 -9.98 3.05 15.84
CA ALA A 90 -10.92 2.18 16.57
C ALA A 90 -12.32 2.32 15.97
N GLY A 91 -13.04 1.22 15.90
CA GLY A 91 -14.39 1.21 15.34
C GLY A 91 -15.39 0.42 16.16
N TYR A 92 -16.65 0.90 16.10
CA TYR A 92 -17.83 0.17 16.50
C TYR A 92 -18.79 0.09 15.30
N THR A 93 -18.85 -1.08 14.69
CA THR A 93 -19.59 -1.33 13.44
C THR A 93 -20.55 -2.51 13.59
N PRO A 94 -21.68 -2.32 14.32
CA PRO A 94 -22.65 -3.39 14.54
C PRO A 94 -23.25 -3.83 13.20
N GLY A 95 -23.31 -5.16 12.99
CA GLY A 95 -23.77 -5.76 11.73
C GLY A 95 -22.65 -5.99 10.70
N ILE A 96 -21.46 -5.47 10.94
CA ILE A 96 -20.24 -5.80 10.22
C ILE A 96 -19.42 -6.74 11.11
N ARG A 97 -18.93 -7.83 10.54
CA ARG A 97 -18.08 -8.77 11.27
C ARG A 97 -16.61 -8.50 10.96
N PRO A 98 -15.89 -7.84 11.89
CA PRO A 98 -14.46 -7.70 11.74
C PRO A 98 -13.75 -9.00 12.12
N LEU A 99 -12.71 -9.36 11.36
CA LEU A 99 -11.88 -10.52 11.63
C LEU A 99 -10.40 -10.11 11.44
N ALA A 100 -9.68 -10.04 12.54
CA ALA A 100 -8.22 -9.83 12.51
C ALA A 100 -7.54 -11.18 12.25
N LEU A 101 -6.63 -11.17 11.27
CA LEU A 101 -5.85 -12.33 10.88
C LEU A 101 -4.38 -12.05 11.19
N ALA A 102 -3.78 -12.85 12.05
CA ALA A 102 -2.34 -12.94 12.20
C ALA A 102 -1.97 -14.25 12.91
N LYS A 103 -1.28 -15.09 12.21
CA LYS A 103 -0.59 -16.27 12.79
C LYS A 103 0.38 -16.80 11.75
N TYR A 104 1.64 -16.37 11.70
CA TYR A 104 2.45 -16.93 10.62
C TYR A 104 3.95 -16.93 10.93
N GLN A 105 4.31 -17.02 12.21
CA GLN A 105 5.69 -16.96 12.65
C GLN A 105 6.47 -18.29 12.57
N GLU A 106 5.80 -19.44 12.47
CA GLU A 106 6.44 -20.75 12.69
C GLU A 106 6.62 -21.63 11.43
N LEU A 107 6.37 -21.11 10.24
CA LEU A 107 6.50 -21.93 9.04
C LEU A 107 7.75 -21.50 8.27
N GLU A 108 8.75 -22.36 8.26
CA GLU A 108 9.99 -22.23 7.45
C GLU A 108 9.76 -22.06 5.94
N TYR A 109 8.52 -22.01 5.48
CA TYR A 109 8.16 -21.90 4.06
C TYR A 109 6.95 -20.97 3.84
N SER A 110 7.10 -20.03 2.94
CA SER A 110 6.03 -19.12 2.46
C SER A 110 4.74 -19.83 2.02
N ALA A 111 4.82 -21.08 1.57
CA ALA A 111 3.68 -21.90 1.16
C ALA A 111 2.69 -22.19 2.33
N GLY A 112 3.16 -22.30 3.56
CA GLY A 112 2.29 -22.54 4.71
C GLY A 112 1.47 -21.32 5.10
N VAL A 113 2.05 -20.11 4.99
CA VAL A 113 1.35 -18.85 5.26
C VAL A 113 0.21 -18.64 4.26
N THR A 114 0.49 -18.81 2.96
CA THR A 114 -0.51 -18.66 1.91
C THR A 114 -1.65 -19.67 2.04
N GLN A 115 -1.35 -20.92 2.41
CA GLN A 115 -2.38 -21.94 2.62
C GLN A 115 -3.30 -21.58 3.81
N GLN A 116 -2.74 -21.24 4.96
CA GLN A 116 -3.54 -20.89 6.16
C GLN A 116 -4.38 -19.63 5.93
N LEU A 117 -3.81 -18.62 5.25
CA LEU A 117 -4.54 -17.43 4.89
C LEU A 117 -5.67 -17.72 3.88
N SER A 118 -5.40 -18.56 2.88
CA SER A 118 -6.42 -19.02 1.94
C SER A 118 -7.56 -19.77 2.63
N GLU A 119 -7.25 -20.67 3.56
CA GLU A 119 -8.24 -21.39 4.35
C GLU A 119 -9.09 -20.41 5.18
N ALA A 120 -8.46 -19.47 5.90
CA ALA A 120 -9.15 -18.48 6.71
C ALA A 120 -10.05 -17.54 5.87
N LEU A 121 -9.62 -17.13 4.68
CA LEU A 121 -10.40 -16.28 3.80
C LEU A 121 -11.55 -17.04 3.11
N ASN A 122 -11.35 -18.31 2.73
CA ASN A 122 -12.42 -19.14 2.17
C ASN A 122 -13.50 -19.52 3.21
N ASP A 123 -13.18 -19.51 4.50
CA ASP A 123 -14.14 -19.68 5.59
C ASP A 123 -14.99 -18.43 5.85
N LEU A 124 -14.64 -17.27 5.26
CA LEU A 124 -15.49 -16.09 5.29
C LEU A 124 -16.75 -16.32 4.44
N ALA A 125 -17.85 -15.70 4.87
CA ALA A 125 -19.17 -15.92 4.28
C ALA A 125 -19.21 -15.66 2.76
N GLU A 126 -20.26 -16.15 2.09
CA GLU A 126 -20.47 -16.13 0.64
C GLU A 126 -20.49 -14.71 0.01
N GLU A 127 -20.61 -13.66 0.82
CA GLU A 127 -20.60 -12.27 0.37
C GLU A 127 -19.14 -11.78 0.26
N GLN A 128 -18.83 -10.99 -0.76
CA GLN A 128 -17.50 -10.45 -1.08
C GLN A 128 -16.90 -9.70 0.14
N PRO A 129 -15.99 -10.30 0.94
CA PRO A 129 -15.40 -9.59 2.06
C PRO A 129 -14.41 -8.54 1.58
N LEU A 130 -14.31 -7.45 2.33
CA LEU A 130 -13.26 -6.44 2.16
C LEU A 130 -12.10 -6.82 3.07
N PHE A 131 -10.92 -7.04 2.50
CA PHE A 131 -9.74 -7.49 3.23
C PHE A 131 -8.57 -6.52 3.06
N PHE A 132 -8.06 -6.05 4.19
CA PHE A 132 -6.85 -5.25 4.28
C PHE A 132 -5.69 -6.13 4.72
N PHE A 133 -4.59 -6.14 3.97
CA PHE A 133 -3.49 -7.07 4.15
C PHE A 133 -2.13 -6.38 4.28
N PHE A 134 -1.36 -6.79 5.30
CA PHE A 134 -0.11 -6.18 5.73
C PHE A 134 1.00 -7.24 5.89
N PRO A 135 1.53 -7.80 4.79
CA PRO A 135 2.60 -8.80 4.87
C PRO A 135 3.96 -8.15 5.12
N ASP A 136 4.85 -8.90 5.77
CA ASP A 136 6.27 -8.60 5.80
C ASP A 136 6.89 -8.59 4.38
N VAL A 137 7.84 -7.69 4.14
CA VAL A 137 8.51 -7.57 2.84
C VAL A 137 9.88 -8.23 2.79
N PHE A 138 10.46 -8.61 3.93
CA PHE A 138 11.82 -9.12 4.01
C PHE A 138 11.89 -10.63 3.80
N GLN A 139 10.89 -11.38 4.23
CA GLN A 139 10.86 -12.84 4.16
C GLN A 139 9.81 -13.41 3.20
N HIS A 140 8.82 -12.62 2.80
CA HIS A 140 7.73 -13.06 1.97
C HIS A 140 7.78 -12.48 0.56
N GLN A 141 7.67 -13.35 -0.44
CA GLN A 141 7.55 -12.94 -1.84
C GLN A 141 6.12 -12.49 -2.15
N PRO A 142 5.89 -11.22 -2.52
CA PRO A 142 4.54 -10.69 -2.70
C PRO A 142 3.73 -11.41 -3.78
N HIS A 143 4.38 -11.94 -4.83
CA HIS A 143 3.71 -12.70 -5.89
C HIS A 143 3.03 -13.97 -5.39
N ASN A 144 3.52 -14.60 -4.32
CA ASN A 144 2.86 -15.77 -3.73
C ASN A 144 1.49 -15.42 -3.17
N PHE A 145 1.38 -14.28 -2.49
CA PHE A 145 0.10 -13.77 -1.97
C PHE A 145 -0.84 -13.35 -3.10
N ILE A 146 -0.35 -12.61 -4.08
CA ILE A 146 -1.13 -12.17 -5.24
C ILE A 146 -1.73 -13.36 -5.98
N ASN A 147 -0.92 -14.37 -6.27
CA ASN A 147 -1.39 -15.60 -6.89
C ASN A 147 -2.47 -16.27 -6.03
N MET A 148 -2.25 -16.39 -4.71
CA MET A 148 -3.25 -16.97 -3.82
C MET A 148 -4.56 -16.18 -3.85
N PHE A 149 -4.53 -14.85 -3.71
CA PHE A 149 -5.73 -14.01 -3.74
C PHE A 149 -6.50 -14.13 -5.06
N ASN A 150 -5.80 -14.20 -6.18
CA ASN A 150 -6.42 -14.36 -7.51
C ASN A 150 -7.05 -15.73 -7.75
N PHE A 151 -6.78 -16.71 -6.87
CA PHE A 151 -7.39 -18.05 -6.89
C PHE A 151 -8.47 -18.25 -5.80
N LEU A 152 -8.79 -17.23 -4.98
CA LEU A 152 -9.87 -17.34 -4.00
C LEU A 152 -11.24 -17.39 -4.68
N ASP A 153 -12.07 -18.35 -4.25
CA ASP A 153 -13.41 -18.55 -4.82
C ASP A 153 -14.43 -17.48 -4.40
N ASN A 154 -14.22 -16.85 -3.24
CA ASN A 154 -15.18 -15.93 -2.62
C ASN A 154 -15.09 -14.47 -3.11
N LYS A 155 -14.26 -14.19 -4.12
CA LYS A 155 -14.07 -12.85 -4.68
C LYS A 155 -13.73 -11.77 -3.65
N THR A 156 -12.97 -12.11 -2.63
CA THR A 156 -12.48 -11.15 -1.63
C THR A 156 -11.82 -9.94 -2.30
N ALA A 157 -12.25 -8.75 -1.94
CA ALA A 157 -11.61 -7.52 -2.39
C ALA A 157 -10.40 -7.23 -1.50
N VAL A 158 -9.20 -7.27 -2.05
CA VAL A 158 -7.93 -7.16 -1.30
C VAL A 158 -7.24 -5.84 -1.57
N PHE A 159 -6.89 -5.14 -0.48
CA PHE A 159 -6.10 -3.91 -0.50
C PHE A 159 -5.06 -3.96 0.63
N GLY A 160 -4.02 -3.16 0.55
CA GLY A 160 -3.02 -3.09 1.61
C GLY A 160 -1.66 -2.62 1.13
N ALA A 161 -0.65 -2.88 1.94
CA ALA A 161 0.74 -2.56 1.60
C ALA A 161 1.72 -3.48 2.33
N GLY A 162 2.91 -3.62 1.77
CA GLY A 162 4.00 -4.35 2.38
C GLY A 162 4.54 -3.63 3.62
N SER A 163 4.46 -4.30 4.77
CA SER A 163 4.98 -3.82 6.05
C SER A 163 6.50 -3.75 6.02
N CYS A 164 7.05 -2.60 6.38
CA CYS A 164 8.49 -2.32 6.33
C CYS A 164 8.93 -1.44 7.52
N ASN A 165 10.17 -0.96 7.45
CA ASN A 165 10.76 0.05 8.32
C ASN A 165 11.56 1.05 7.48
N ASP A 166 12.43 1.85 8.10
CA ASP A 166 13.30 2.82 7.43
C ASP A 166 14.48 2.20 6.66
N GLY A 167 14.61 0.87 6.66
CA GLY A 167 15.72 0.12 6.05
C GLY A 167 16.90 -0.13 6.97
N SER A 168 16.83 0.26 8.25
CA SER A 168 17.89 0.03 9.24
C SER A 168 18.03 -1.45 9.63
N GLN A 169 16.95 -2.22 9.50
CA GLN A 169 16.84 -3.63 9.85
C GLN A 169 16.05 -4.40 8.81
N GLU A 170 16.40 -5.66 8.56
CA GLU A 170 15.62 -6.57 7.70
C GLU A 170 14.50 -7.23 8.53
N THR A 171 13.62 -6.40 9.11
CA THR A 171 12.51 -6.87 9.94
C THR A 171 11.33 -5.91 9.89
N SER A 172 10.13 -6.45 9.98
CA SER A 172 8.91 -5.70 10.21
C SER A 172 8.08 -6.36 11.31
N ILE A 173 7.15 -5.62 11.89
CA ILE A 173 6.31 -6.10 12.99
C ILE A 173 4.85 -6.11 12.54
N GLN A 174 4.16 -7.20 12.82
CA GLN A 174 2.73 -7.36 12.58
C GLN A 174 1.99 -7.64 13.88
N PHE A 175 0.85 -7.00 14.04
CA PHE A 175 -0.10 -7.21 15.14
C PHE A 175 -1.22 -8.15 14.70
N GLY A 176 -1.51 -9.10 15.55
CA GLY A 176 -2.70 -9.95 15.45
C GLY A 176 -3.51 -9.97 16.73
N PRO A 177 -4.62 -10.74 16.78
CA PRO A 177 -5.51 -10.77 17.92
C PRO A 177 -4.81 -11.12 19.24
N ASP A 178 -3.95 -12.13 19.20
CA ASP A 178 -3.31 -12.70 20.39
C ASP A 178 -1.80 -12.50 20.43
N ILE A 179 -1.22 -11.93 19.38
CA ILE A 179 0.25 -11.97 19.21
C ILE A 179 0.78 -10.79 18.41
N VAL A 180 1.99 -10.39 18.78
CA VAL A 180 2.88 -9.54 17.96
C VAL A 180 3.93 -10.43 17.33
N THR A 181 4.04 -10.39 16.00
CA THR A 181 4.97 -11.22 15.24
C THR A 181 6.03 -10.38 14.55
N LEU A 182 7.22 -10.99 14.36
CA LEU A 182 8.25 -10.45 13.49
C LEU A 182 8.18 -11.15 12.13
N ASN A 183 8.27 -10.37 11.05
CA ASN A 183 8.33 -10.88 9.68
C ASN A 183 7.20 -11.84 9.31
N GLY A 184 5.98 -11.52 9.75
CA GLY A 184 4.78 -12.30 9.49
C GLY A 184 3.86 -11.66 8.45
N ALA A 185 2.58 -11.92 8.60
CA ALA A 185 1.53 -11.24 7.86
C ALA A 185 0.34 -10.95 8.79
N ALA A 186 -0.22 -9.76 8.67
CA ALA A 186 -1.41 -9.36 9.40
C ALA A 186 -2.49 -8.85 8.44
N GLY A 187 -3.73 -8.80 8.88
CA GLY A 187 -4.80 -8.26 8.08
C GLY A 187 -6.10 -8.12 8.85
N LEU A 188 -7.01 -7.35 8.27
CA LEU A 188 -8.35 -7.12 8.79
C LEU A 188 -9.36 -7.38 7.68
N ALA A 189 -10.21 -8.38 7.89
CA ALA A 189 -11.33 -8.66 7.01
C ALA A 189 -12.61 -8.08 7.59
N PHE A 190 -13.46 -7.54 6.72
CA PHE A 190 -14.81 -7.09 7.06
C PHE A 190 -15.82 -7.86 6.22
N GLU A 191 -16.70 -8.61 6.86
CA GLU A 191 -17.87 -9.22 6.24
C GLU A 191 -19.07 -8.30 6.39
N GLY A 192 -19.89 -8.18 5.33
CA GLY A 192 -21.12 -7.40 5.37
C GLY A 192 -20.93 -5.90 5.16
N VAL A 193 -19.79 -5.47 4.60
CA VAL A 193 -19.60 -4.07 4.18
C VAL A 193 -20.51 -3.77 3.00
N PRO A 194 -21.44 -2.82 3.13
CA PRO A 194 -22.45 -2.58 2.08
C PRO A 194 -21.86 -1.87 0.86
N GLU A 195 -20.89 -1.01 1.06
CA GLU A 195 -20.29 -0.22 -0.02
C GLU A 195 -18.87 0.23 0.32
N PHE A 196 -17.95 0.10 -0.64
CA PHE A 196 -16.64 0.73 -0.60
C PHE A 196 -16.23 1.17 -2.01
N HIS A 197 -15.36 2.18 -2.08
CA HIS A 197 -14.72 2.64 -3.32
C HIS A 197 -13.22 2.71 -3.11
N ALA A 198 -12.46 2.34 -4.12
CA ALA A 198 -11.01 2.40 -4.07
C ALA A 198 -10.44 3.11 -5.30
N GLY A 199 -9.28 3.73 -5.13
CA GLY A 199 -8.53 4.35 -6.21
C GLY A 199 -7.02 4.21 -5.99
N VAL A 200 -6.30 4.12 -7.08
CA VAL A 200 -4.84 4.11 -7.12
C VAL A 200 -4.36 5.41 -7.74
N THR A 201 -3.40 6.07 -7.10
CA THR A 201 -2.70 7.25 -7.63
C THR A 201 -1.22 6.95 -7.83
N GLN A 202 -0.65 7.40 -8.93
CA GLN A 202 0.76 7.19 -9.26
C GLN A 202 1.60 8.47 -9.08
N SER A 203 2.92 8.27 -8.85
CA SER A 203 3.86 9.40 -8.80
C SER A 203 4.55 9.65 -10.13
N CYS A 204 4.22 8.90 -11.17
CA CYS A 204 4.99 8.83 -12.41
C CYS A 204 4.24 9.49 -13.56
N ALA A 205 4.96 10.30 -14.34
CA ALA A 205 4.52 10.82 -15.62
C ALA A 205 5.14 10.00 -16.75
N THR A 206 4.33 9.58 -17.72
CA THR A 206 4.83 8.92 -18.93
C THR A 206 5.65 9.86 -19.81
N LEU A 207 6.61 9.31 -20.50
CA LEU A 207 7.54 10.01 -21.39
C LEU A 207 7.46 9.43 -22.80
N GLY A 208 7.28 10.30 -23.78
CA GLY A 208 7.25 9.93 -25.19
C GLY A 208 6.06 9.04 -25.56
N GLU A 209 6.16 8.40 -26.71
CA GLU A 209 5.17 7.43 -27.18
C GLU A 209 5.49 6.02 -26.66
N PRO A 210 4.47 5.16 -26.46
CA PRO A 210 4.69 3.76 -26.13
C PRO A 210 5.51 3.03 -27.20
N MET A 211 6.38 2.11 -26.76
CA MET A 211 7.29 1.34 -27.61
C MET A 211 6.99 -0.15 -27.53
N PHE A 212 7.14 -0.84 -28.64
CA PHE A 212 7.02 -2.30 -28.68
C PHE A 212 8.34 -2.96 -28.27
N VAL A 213 8.22 -3.99 -27.43
CA VAL A 213 9.35 -4.87 -27.10
C VAL A 213 9.59 -5.80 -28.29
N THR A 214 10.64 -5.52 -29.06
CA THR A 214 10.92 -6.24 -30.31
C THR A 214 11.83 -7.45 -30.12
N GLU A 215 12.64 -7.49 -29.07
CA GLU A 215 13.49 -8.62 -28.73
C GLU A 215 13.68 -8.75 -27.22
N VAL A 216 13.52 -9.98 -26.69
CA VAL A 216 13.75 -10.36 -25.30
C VAL A 216 14.58 -11.63 -25.24
N LYS A 217 15.50 -11.71 -24.28
CA LYS A 217 16.23 -12.93 -23.97
C LYS A 217 16.28 -13.11 -22.46
N ASP A 218 15.68 -14.20 -22.00
CA ASP A 218 15.48 -14.46 -20.57
C ASP A 218 14.69 -13.30 -19.92
N ASP A 219 15.29 -12.56 -18.99
CA ASP A 219 14.74 -11.37 -18.33
C ASP A 219 15.25 -10.05 -18.94
N LEU A 220 16.05 -10.11 -20.00
CA LEU A 220 16.66 -8.96 -20.65
C LEU A 220 15.80 -8.46 -21.82
N ILE A 221 15.40 -7.20 -21.77
CA ILE A 221 14.83 -6.47 -22.89
C ILE A 221 16.01 -6.01 -23.76
N LEU A 222 16.15 -6.61 -24.94
CA LEU A 222 17.27 -6.33 -25.84
C LEU A 222 16.97 -5.17 -26.78
N SER A 223 15.73 -5.05 -27.28
CA SER A 223 15.37 -3.95 -28.18
C SER A 223 13.92 -3.49 -28.01
N LEU A 224 13.73 -2.19 -28.22
CA LEU A 224 12.44 -1.48 -28.26
C LEU A 224 12.30 -0.83 -29.64
N ASP A 225 11.22 -1.14 -30.36
CA ASP A 225 11.00 -0.70 -31.76
C ASP A 225 12.19 -0.94 -32.70
N GLY A 226 12.98 -2.02 -32.44
CA GLY A 226 14.16 -2.39 -33.20
C GLY A 226 15.43 -1.63 -32.81
N ILE A 227 15.39 -0.71 -31.82
CA ILE A 227 16.54 0.03 -31.27
C ILE A 227 17.03 -0.69 -30.02
N PRO A 228 18.34 -0.82 -29.76
CA PRO A 228 18.85 -1.38 -28.51
C PRO A 228 18.23 -0.69 -27.28
N ALA A 229 17.71 -1.49 -26.32
CA ALA A 229 16.95 -0.94 -25.21
C ALA A 229 17.78 0.01 -24.34
N LEU A 230 19.08 -0.28 -24.15
CA LEU A 230 19.99 0.61 -23.41
C LEU A 230 20.25 1.92 -24.17
N GLU A 231 20.27 1.91 -25.50
CA GLU A 231 20.39 3.13 -26.30
C GLU A 231 19.19 4.04 -26.08
N VAL A 232 17.96 3.50 -26.16
CA VAL A 232 16.72 4.25 -25.89
C VAL A 232 16.73 4.81 -24.46
N PHE A 233 17.05 3.97 -23.46
CA PHE A 233 17.14 4.40 -22.07
C PHE A 233 18.13 5.57 -21.89
N THR A 234 19.30 5.45 -22.53
CA THR A 234 20.37 6.47 -22.44
C THR A 234 19.98 7.78 -23.11
N GLU A 235 19.27 7.73 -24.24
CA GLU A 235 18.78 8.94 -24.92
C GLU A 235 17.75 9.68 -24.07
N ILE A 236 16.77 8.99 -23.52
CA ILE A 236 15.77 9.59 -22.62
C ILE A 236 16.45 10.16 -21.36
N ALA A 237 17.40 9.42 -20.78
CA ALA A 237 18.16 9.90 -19.62
C ALA A 237 18.92 11.22 -19.90
N LYS A 238 19.47 11.38 -21.12
CA LYS A 238 20.13 12.61 -21.54
C LYS A 238 19.16 13.77 -21.78
N GLU A 239 17.97 13.48 -22.32
CA GLU A 239 16.93 14.50 -22.52
C GLU A 239 16.42 15.08 -21.20
N LEU A 240 16.42 14.26 -20.13
CA LEU A 240 16.04 14.65 -18.77
C LEU A 240 17.19 15.27 -17.96
N ASP A 241 18.39 15.40 -18.54
CA ASP A 241 19.58 16.00 -17.93
C ASP A 241 20.04 15.32 -16.63
N PHE A 242 19.88 13.97 -16.53
CA PHE A 242 20.42 13.22 -15.41
C PHE A 242 21.96 13.24 -15.44
N LYS A 243 22.58 13.36 -14.25
CA LYS A 243 24.04 13.50 -14.10
C LYS A 243 24.79 12.26 -14.59
N ASP A 244 24.24 11.10 -14.28
CA ASP A 244 24.86 9.81 -14.57
C ASP A 244 23.80 8.70 -14.71
N MET A 245 24.25 7.50 -15.02
CA MET A 245 23.40 6.33 -15.19
C MET A 245 22.80 5.86 -13.87
N GLU A 246 23.45 6.11 -12.74
CA GLU A 246 22.93 5.75 -11.42
C GLU A 246 21.68 6.59 -11.10
N GLU A 247 21.75 7.90 -11.26
CA GLU A 247 20.59 8.78 -11.13
C GLU A 247 19.47 8.41 -12.11
N ALA A 248 19.84 8.12 -13.36
CA ALA A 248 18.87 7.71 -14.37
C ALA A 248 18.14 6.42 -13.98
N THR A 249 18.81 5.38 -13.48
CA THR A 249 18.15 4.13 -13.05
C THR A 249 17.29 4.28 -11.82
N GLN A 250 17.53 5.29 -10.98
CA GLN A 250 16.72 5.60 -9.80
C GLN A 250 15.47 6.43 -10.13
N GLN A 251 15.50 7.24 -11.18
CA GLN A 251 14.45 8.20 -11.51
C GLN A 251 13.60 7.79 -12.71
N LEU A 252 14.21 7.13 -13.69
CA LEU A 252 13.55 6.68 -14.91
C LEU A 252 13.00 5.28 -14.73
N LEU A 253 11.71 5.12 -14.99
CA LEU A 253 10.95 3.90 -14.80
C LEU A 253 10.42 3.39 -16.14
N LEU A 254 10.04 2.13 -16.16
CA LEU A 254 9.25 1.52 -17.22
C LEU A 254 7.79 1.41 -16.75
N SER A 255 6.86 1.84 -17.57
CA SER A 255 5.42 1.74 -17.32
C SER A 255 4.83 0.65 -18.21
N PHE A 256 4.16 -0.31 -17.60
CA PHE A 256 3.51 -1.45 -18.25
C PHE A 256 2.00 -1.34 -18.11
N PRO A 257 1.22 -1.45 -19.18
CA PRO A 257 -0.24 -1.41 -19.08
C PRO A 257 -0.77 -2.69 -18.43
N LEU A 258 -1.78 -2.56 -17.57
CA LEU A 258 -2.50 -3.71 -17.00
C LEU A 258 -3.31 -4.48 -18.05
N ASP A 259 -3.83 -3.78 -19.04
CA ASP A 259 -4.56 -4.35 -20.18
C ASP A 259 -3.77 -4.09 -21.47
N PRO A 260 -3.06 -5.09 -22.01
CA PRO A 260 -2.32 -4.94 -23.26
C PRO A 260 -3.20 -4.68 -24.48
N GLU A 261 -4.50 -5.04 -24.45
CA GLU A 261 -5.44 -4.80 -25.57
C GLU A 261 -5.96 -3.34 -25.56
N GLN A 262 -5.99 -2.71 -24.40
CA GLN A 262 -6.35 -1.30 -24.23
C GLN A 262 -5.30 -0.60 -23.38
N PRO A 263 -4.08 -0.38 -23.91
CA PRO A 263 -2.95 0.03 -23.10
C PRO A 263 -3.13 1.45 -22.54
N VAL A 264 -3.05 1.56 -21.22
CA VAL A 264 -2.98 2.80 -20.46
C VAL A 264 -1.68 2.80 -19.68
N PHE A 265 -0.91 3.88 -19.75
CA PHE A 265 0.44 3.96 -19.18
C PHE A 265 0.54 4.90 -17.98
N ASN A 266 -0.58 5.33 -17.41
CA ASN A 266 -0.66 6.21 -16.24
C ASN A 266 -1.78 5.78 -15.30
N GLY A 267 -1.80 6.37 -14.11
CA GLY A 267 -2.82 6.12 -13.10
C GLY A 267 -2.94 4.63 -12.74
N GLU A 268 -4.12 4.21 -12.36
CA GLU A 268 -4.42 2.83 -11.94
C GLU A 268 -4.30 1.77 -13.05
N GLY A 269 -4.25 2.19 -14.31
CA GLY A 269 -4.18 1.30 -15.49
C GLY A 269 -2.76 0.81 -15.83
N ALA A 270 -1.74 1.21 -15.06
CA ALA A 270 -0.35 0.90 -15.38
C ALA A 270 0.46 0.49 -14.14
N LEU A 271 1.51 -0.30 -14.38
CA LEU A 271 2.49 -0.70 -13.37
C LEU A 271 3.84 -0.03 -13.66
N ALA A 272 4.32 0.79 -12.75
CA ALA A 272 5.65 1.38 -12.84
C ALA A 272 6.71 0.44 -12.23
N ARG A 273 7.82 0.23 -12.93
CA ARG A 273 8.93 -0.63 -12.49
C ARG A 273 10.27 0.01 -12.77
N HIS A 274 11.21 -0.20 -11.86
CA HIS A 274 12.60 0.21 -12.09
C HIS A 274 13.29 -0.63 -13.17
N VAL A 275 14.27 0.00 -13.81
CA VAL A 275 15.34 -0.72 -14.47
C VAL A 275 16.27 -1.27 -13.38
N THR A 276 16.27 -2.60 -13.23
CA THR A 276 17.00 -3.32 -12.17
C THR A 276 18.43 -3.66 -12.57
N GLY A 277 18.74 -3.62 -13.87
CA GLY A 277 20.07 -3.91 -14.37
C GLY A 277 20.28 -3.44 -15.80
N ILE A 278 21.55 -3.29 -16.14
CA ILE A 278 22.03 -2.86 -17.47
C ILE A 278 23.10 -3.84 -17.93
N ASP A 279 22.95 -4.41 -19.11
CA ASP A 279 23.98 -5.23 -19.76
C ASP A 279 24.62 -4.46 -20.93
N MET A 280 25.83 -3.99 -20.70
CA MET A 280 26.61 -3.26 -21.69
C MET A 280 27.02 -4.10 -22.90
N ALA A 281 27.13 -5.44 -22.76
CA ALA A 281 27.58 -6.32 -23.82
C ALA A 281 26.46 -6.56 -24.85
N THR A 282 25.24 -6.76 -24.37
CA THR A 282 24.05 -6.96 -25.22
C THR A 282 23.27 -5.69 -25.49
N GLN A 283 23.62 -4.59 -24.84
CA GLN A 283 22.88 -3.33 -24.85
C GLN A 283 21.43 -3.49 -24.37
N GLY A 284 21.21 -4.44 -23.45
CA GLY A 284 19.91 -4.76 -22.86
C GLY A 284 19.70 -4.13 -21.49
N ILE A 285 18.44 -4.08 -21.06
CA ILE A 285 18.03 -3.65 -19.69
C ILE A 285 17.14 -4.72 -19.06
N THR A 286 17.16 -4.83 -17.73
CA THR A 286 16.27 -5.70 -16.96
C THR A 286 15.32 -4.89 -16.08
N THR A 287 14.18 -5.48 -15.74
CA THR A 287 13.18 -4.90 -14.84
C THR A 287 12.59 -5.99 -13.95
N ALA A 288 11.90 -5.60 -12.87
CA ALA A 288 11.20 -6.53 -11.97
C ALA A 288 9.88 -7.10 -12.55
N GLU A 289 9.52 -6.73 -13.79
CA GLU A 289 8.32 -7.24 -14.47
C GLU A 289 8.71 -8.33 -15.49
N ILE A 290 7.81 -9.30 -15.69
CA ILE A 290 7.99 -10.31 -16.75
C ILE A 290 7.61 -9.68 -18.09
N VAL A 291 8.58 -9.55 -18.97
CA VAL A 291 8.40 -8.89 -20.27
C VAL A 291 8.45 -9.92 -21.39
N HIS A 292 7.52 -9.83 -22.33
CA HIS A 292 7.45 -10.71 -23.47
C HIS A 292 7.67 -9.95 -24.78
N GLN A 293 8.27 -10.60 -25.76
CA GLN A 293 8.38 -10.06 -27.11
C GLN A 293 6.99 -9.79 -27.70
N GLY A 294 6.80 -8.61 -28.30
CA GLY A 294 5.52 -8.12 -28.79
C GLY A 294 4.70 -7.36 -27.72
N GLY A 295 5.15 -7.36 -26.46
CA GLY A 295 4.57 -6.49 -25.43
C GLY A 295 4.82 -5.02 -25.72
N VAL A 296 4.10 -4.15 -25.02
CA VAL A 296 4.23 -2.70 -25.14
C VAL A 296 4.56 -2.09 -23.77
N LEU A 297 5.45 -1.11 -23.75
CA LEU A 297 5.79 -0.33 -22.57
C LEU A 297 5.97 1.15 -22.92
N SER A 298 5.97 2.01 -21.91
CA SER A 298 6.38 3.40 -22.02
C SER A 298 7.43 3.70 -20.97
N PHE A 299 8.25 4.71 -21.20
CA PHE A 299 9.08 5.26 -20.14
C PHE A 299 8.26 6.20 -19.27
N ALA A 300 8.66 6.31 -18.01
CA ALA A 300 8.05 7.23 -17.06
C ALA A 300 9.10 7.78 -16.09
N TYR A 301 8.85 8.93 -15.52
CA TYR A 301 9.70 9.48 -14.47
C TYR A 301 8.87 10.00 -13.30
N ARG A 302 9.47 10.00 -12.13
CA ARG A 302 8.80 10.49 -10.92
C ARG A 302 8.77 12.01 -10.88
N SER A 303 7.61 12.58 -10.59
CA SER A 303 7.40 14.02 -10.54
C SER A 303 6.43 14.40 -9.43
N PRO A 304 6.80 15.32 -8.51
CA PRO A 304 5.89 15.84 -7.49
C PRO A 304 4.60 16.40 -8.09
N LYS A 305 4.73 17.15 -9.19
CA LYS A 305 3.57 17.74 -9.85
C LYS A 305 2.64 16.69 -10.44
N SER A 306 3.20 15.69 -11.14
CA SER A 306 2.39 14.62 -11.73
C SER A 306 1.69 13.79 -10.64
N ALA A 307 2.34 13.57 -9.50
CA ALA A 307 1.75 12.89 -8.36
C ALA A 307 0.57 13.67 -7.76
N GLU A 308 0.69 15.00 -7.62
CA GLU A 308 -0.41 15.85 -7.17
C GLU A 308 -1.57 15.86 -8.16
N ASP A 309 -1.28 16.00 -9.46
CA ASP A 309 -2.29 16.06 -10.52
C ASP A 309 -3.05 14.72 -10.61
N ASP A 310 -2.35 13.58 -10.60
CA ASP A 310 -2.96 12.24 -10.64
C ASP A 310 -3.78 11.94 -9.38
N LEU A 311 -3.28 12.32 -8.19
CA LEU A 311 -4.05 12.20 -6.95
C LEU A 311 -5.35 13.02 -7.02
N ARG A 312 -5.32 14.25 -7.51
CA ARG A 312 -6.52 15.07 -7.68
C ARG A 312 -7.53 14.42 -8.62
N GLU A 313 -7.08 13.87 -9.74
CA GLU A 313 -7.96 13.16 -10.67
C GLU A 313 -8.59 11.93 -10.02
N MET A 314 -7.81 11.10 -9.32
CA MET A 314 -8.31 9.94 -8.57
C MET A 314 -9.37 10.37 -7.54
N LEU A 315 -9.08 11.39 -6.73
CA LEU A 315 -10.01 11.89 -5.71
C LEU A 315 -11.32 12.42 -6.30
N LEU A 316 -11.26 13.11 -7.44
CA LEU A 316 -12.47 13.58 -8.15
C LEU A 316 -13.28 12.40 -8.69
N ARG A 317 -12.64 11.34 -9.21
CA ARG A 317 -13.33 10.11 -9.61
C ARG A 317 -14.07 9.48 -8.43
N LEU A 318 -13.38 9.29 -7.29
CA LEU A 318 -13.98 8.73 -6.07
C LEU A 318 -15.14 9.59 -5.55
N LYS A 319 -15.00 10.91 -5.54
CA LYS A 319 -16.06 11.83 -5.13
C LYS A 319 -17.33 11.71 -6.00
N ASN A 320 -17.15 11.43 -7.29
CA ASN A 320 -18.28 11.30 -8.23
C ASN A 320 -18.96 9.92 -8.14
N GLN A 321 -18.34 8.92 -7.54
CA GLN A 321 -18.92 7.58 -7.36
C GLN A 321 -19.93 7.55 -6.22
N ASN A 322 -19.70 8.33 -5.15
CA ASN A 322 -20.61 8.44 -4.02
C ASN A 322 -20.70 9.89 -3.54
N SER A 323 -21.91 10.39 -3.27
CA SER A 323 -22.15 11.74 -2.76
C SER A 323 -22.16 11.82 -1.23
N GLY A 324 -22.09 10.69 -0.52
CA GLY A 324 -22.03 10.59 0.94
C GLY A 324 -20.60 10.83 1.45
N SER A 325 -20.49 11.19 2.74
CA SER A 325 -19.21 11.19 3.43
C SER A 325 -18.81 9.74 3.77
N PRO A 326 -17.56 9.33 3.54
CA PRO A 326 -17.07 8.03 4.00
C PRO A 326 -17.21 7.88 5.52
N THR A 327 -17.53 6.67 5.98
CA THR A 327 -17.49 6.35 7.41
C THR A 327 -16.05 6.33 7.91
N PHE A 328 -15.14 5.79 7.10
CA PHE A 328 -13.69 5.86 7.27
C PHE A 328 -12.96 5.61 5.96
N GLY A 329 -11.66 5.91 5.95
CA GLY A 329 -10.77 5.60 4.84
C GLY A 329 -9.48 4.93 5.31
N MET A 330 -8.89 4.13 4.42
CA MET A 330 -7.54 3.61 4.57
C MET A 330 -6.68 4.07 3.41
N TYR A 331 -5.51 4.62 3.70
CA TYR A 331 -4.59 5.12 2.68
C TYR A 331 -3.22 4.47 2.82
N PHE A 332 -2.90 3.59 1.88
CA PHE A 332 -1.62 2.91 1.78
C PHE A 332 -0.74 3.65 0.79
N ASN A 333 0.36 4.20 1.26
CA ASN A 333 1.23 5.06 0.46
C ASN A 333 2.62 4.44 0.33
N CYS A 334 3.26 4.63 -0.81
CA CYS A 334 4.62 4.16 -1.01
C CYS A 334 5.61 4.92 -0.10
N ALA A 335 6.55 4.21 0.50
CA ALA A 335 7.63 4.79 1.31
C ALA A 335 8.44 5.88 0.58
N SER A 336 8.41 5.87 -0.75
CA SER A 336 9.07 6.87 -1.58
C SER A 336 8.19 8.08 -1.93
N ARG A 337 6.95 8.17 -1.45
CA ARG A 337 6.06 9.33 -1.56
C ARG A 337 6.19 10.25 -0.33
N GLY A 338 5.15 10.99 0.01
CA GLY A 338 5.15 11.91 1.14
C GLY A 338 6.20 13.02 1.00
N GLU A 339 6.79 13.44 2.11
CA GLU A 339 7.77 14.55 2.12
C GLU A 339 8.99 14.28 1.24
N ALA A 340 9.42 13.03 1.11
CA ALA A 340 10.54 12.64 0.24
C ALA A 340 10.29 12.95 -1.25
N LEU A 341 9.04 12.85 -1.71
CA LEU A 341 8.66 13.19 -3.08
C LEU A 341 8.36 14.68 -3.23
N TYR A 342 7.55 15.22 -2.32
CA TYR A 342 6.99 16.57 -2.48
C TYR A 342 7.89 17.69 -1.94
N GLY A 343 8.90 17.36 -1.13
CA GLY A 343 9.73 18.34 -0.42
C GLY A 343 8.97 19.13 0.67
N ARG A 344 7.75 18.73 0.98
CA ARG A 344 6.88 19.30 2.01
C ARG A 344 5.96 18.22 2.59
N PRO A 345 5.61 18.27 3.88
CA PRO A 345 4.74 17.27 4.52
C PRO A 345 3.27 17.44 4.16
N ASN A 346 2.48 16.41 4.44
CA ASN A 346 1.01 16.40 4.46
C ASN A 346 0.33 16.74 3.13
N VAL A 347 0.99 16.47 1.99
CA VAL A 347 0.43 16.84 0.68
C VAL A 347 -0.76 15.95 0.33
N ASP A 348 -0.61 14.64 0.48
CA ASP A 348 -1.65 13.70 0.10
C ASP A 348 -2.87 13.83 1.03
N THR A 349 -2.66 13.89 2.35
CA THR A 349 -3.74 14.07 3.34
C THR A 349 -4.47 15.39 3.17
N GLN A 350 -3.75 16.47 2.88
CA GLN A 350 -4.38 17.77 2.58
C GLN A 350 -5.29 17.68 1.35
N LEU A 351 -4.81 17.08 0.25
CA LEU A 351 -5.59 16.93 -0.98
C LEU A 351 -6.83 16.04 -0.79
N ILE A 352 -6.70 14.96 -0.01
CA ILE A 352 -7.81 14.08 0.34
C ILE A 352 -8.89 14.88 1.09
N ARG A 353 -8.51 15.62 2.12
CA ARG A 353 -9.45 16.45 2.91
C ARG A 353 -10.09 17.57 2.10
N GLU A 354 -9.31 18.31 1.32
CA GLU A 354 -9.81 19.38 0.46
C GLU A 354 -10.85 18.87 -0.55
N THR A 355 -10.67 17.64 -1.05
CA THR A 355 -11.54 17.09 -2.09
C THR A 355 -12.74 16.34 -1.54
N LEU A 356 -12.53 15.46 -0.55
CA LEU A 356 -13.54 14.53 -0.03
C LEU A 356 -14.18 15.01 1.29
N GLY A 357 -13.60 16.03 1.94
CA GLY A 357 -13.99 16.48 3.28
C GLY A 357 -13.29 15.72 4.40
N ASP A 358 -13.67 16.04 5.64
CA ASP A 358 -13.11 15.41 6.83
C ASP A 358 -13.84 14.10 7.15
N PHE A 359 -13.09 13.02 7.28
CA PHE A 359 -13.53 11.70 7.75
C PHE A 359 -12.36 10.98 8.43
N PRO A 360 -12.60 9.98 9.30
CA PRO A 360 -11.52 9.20 9.89
C PRO A 360 -10.66 8.52 8.82
N LEU A 361 -9.39 8.85 8.72
CA LEU A 361 -8.42 8.30 7.79
C LEU A 361 -7.23 7.73 8.54
N ILE A 362 -6.84 6.49 8.21
CA ILE A 362 -5.64 5.84 8.72
C ILE A 362 -4.82 5.25 7.58
N GLY A 363 -3.52 5.17 7.75
CA GLY A 363 -2.65 4.51 6.79
C GLY A 363 -1.20 4.46 7.22
N PHE A 364 -0.37 3.96 6.34
CA PHE A 364 1.07 3.92 6.54
C PHE A 364 1.83 3.98 5.21
N PHE A 365 3.13 4.28 5.30
CA PHE A 365 4.05 4.24 4.18
C PHE A 365 4.70 2.86 4.11
N GLY A 366 4.31 2.09 3.08
CA GLY A 366 4.75 0.72 2.83
C GLY A 366 5.78 0.61 1.72
N ALA A 367 6.34 -0.58 1.54
CA ALA A 367 7.34 -0.85 0.50
C ALA A 367 6.73 -1.05 -0.89
N TYR A 368 5.51 -1.51 -0.95
CA TYR A 368 4.66 -1.64 -2.13
C TYR A 368 3.19 -1.61 -1.71
N GLU A 369 2.29 -1.35 -2.65
CA GLU A 369 0.86 -1.31 -2.41
C GLU A 369 0.16 -2.46 -3.16
N LEU A 370 -0.92 -2.96 -2.55
CA LEU A 370 -1.82 -3.98 -3.13
C LEU A 370 -3.18 -3.34 -3.39
N ALA A 371 -3.72 -3.56 -4.59
CA ALA A 371 -5.07 -3.13 -4.90
C ALA A 371 -5.80 -4.16 -5.77
N GLN A 372 -7.07 -4.39 -5.44
CA GLN A 372 -8.00 -5.17 -6.26
C GLN A 372 -8.38 -4.38 -7.50
N MET A 373 -8.05 -4.95 -8.66
CA MET A 373 -8.41 -4.42 -9.96
C MET A 373 -9.35 -5.40 -10.68
N PRO A 374 -10.00 -5.01 -11.79
CA PRO A 374 -10.82 -5.94 -12.58
C PRO A 374 -10.07 -7.20 -13.04
N GLN A 375 -8.75 -7.10 -13.26
CA GLN A 375 -7.87 -8.18 -13.65
C GLN A 375 -7.37 -9.04 -12.48
N GLY A 376 -7.77 -8.74 -11.24
CA GLY A 376 -7.31 -9.37 -10.00
C GLY A 376 -6.48 -8.42 -9.14
N VAL A 377 -5.93 -8.96 -8.05
CA VAL A 377 -5.04 -8.19 -7.15
C VAL A 377 -3.74 -7.87 -7.87
N GLN A 378 -3.35 -6.61 -7.83
CA GLN A 378 -2.12 -6.09 -8.45
C GLN A 378 -1.16 -5.54 -7.40
N LEU A 379 0.14 -5.66 -7.68
CA LEU A 379 1.20 -5.02 -6.91
C LEU A 379 1.63 -3.74 -7.60
N TYR A 380 1.52 -2.65 -6.85
CA TYR A 380 1.95 -1.33 -7.27
C TYR A 380 3.21 -0.88 -6.52
N THR A 381 3.96 0.01 -7.15
CA THR A 381 5.09 0.73 -6.55
C THR A 381 5.01 2.21 -6.94
N TYR A 382 5.48 3.10 -6.09
CA TYR A 382 5.41 4.56 -6.29
C TYR A 382 3.99 5.10 -6.31
N THR A 383 3.07 4.42 -5.66
CA THR A 383 1.63 4.72 -5.70
C THR A 383 1.09 5.07 -4.31
N GLY A 384 -0.14 5.53 -4.30
CA GLY A 384 -0.99 5.57 -3.13
C GLY A 384 -2.30 4.84 -3.45
N VAL A 385 -2.76 4.00 -2.54
CA VAL A 385 -4.03 3.26 -2.64
C VAL A 385 -4.98 3.77 -1.57
N LEU A 386 -6.05 4.43 -1.97
CA LEU A 386 -7.09 4.93 -1.06
C LEU A 386 -8.33 4.05 -1.17
N VAL A 387 -8.80 3.55 -0.02
CA VAL A 387 -10.05 2.81 0.11
C VAL A 387 -10.99 3.58 1.02
N LEU A 388 -12.16 3.93 0.53
CA LEU A 388 -13.22 4.64 1.24
C LEU A 388 -14.33 3.66 1.56
N VAL A 389 -14.74 3.57 2.83
CA VAL A 389 -15.77 2.65 3.32
C VAL A 389 -17.00 3.43 3.78
N TYR A 390 -18.17 2.98 3.33
CA TYR A 390 -19.49 3.57 3.63
C TYR A 390 -20.35 2.53 4.34
N LEU A 391 -20.72 2.81 5.60
CA LEU A 391 -21.43 1.89 6.50
C LEU A 391 -22.83 2.41 6.87
#